data_10fc1fd6ba7895e38c704472059efe77
#
_entry.id   10fc1fd6ba7895e38c704472059efe77
#
_cell.length_a   1.000
_cell.length_b   1.000
_cell.length_c   1.000
_cell.angle_alpha   90.00
_cell.angle_beta   90.00
_cell.angle_gamma   90.00
#
_symmetry.space_group_name_H-M   'P 1'
#
loop_
_entity.id
_entity.type
_entity.pdbx_description
1 polymer ?
#
loop_
_entity_poly.entity_id
_entity_poly.type
_entity_poly.pdbx_seq_one_letter_code
_entity_poly.pdbx_strand_id
1 'polypeptide(L)'
;MKKIAFAALSVSVLLLSACTNIQPSTQTPTTLPTADTPLKFAVTGKIGVVTTTPEGRQAGSAFYTWTQEDDRFAIELTGMLGIGATQIRYNGTTAALDSERTGTITADTPEALLLTATGWQAPISQLPHWILGRGAPDDSTAGYDHLGRLVSAANGAWHAQFDYDKTSLPSRLRITHTDQHSITMTVAHQ
;
A
#
# COMPACT_ATOMS: atom_id res chain seq x y z
N MET A 1 20.23 -81.32 -53.08
CA MET A 1 19.52 -81.53 -52.62
C MET A 1 18.66 -80.98 -51.50
N LYS A 2 18.52 -80.64 -50.51
CA LYS A 2 17.44 -80.21 -49.63
C LYS A 2 17.22 -78.68 -49.64
N LYS A 3 16.01 -78.28 -50.04
CA LYS A 3 15.55 -76.91 -50.03
C LYS A 3 14.97 -76.61 -48.66
N ILE A 4 15.47 -75.61 -47.99
CA ILE A 4 14.98 -75.12 -46.72
C ILE A 4 14.28 -73.79 -46.99
N ALA A 5 12.97 -73.73 -46.74
CA ALA A 5 12.16 -72.52 -46.81
C ALA A 5 12.27 -71.75 -45.52
N PHE A 6 12.61 -70.50 -45.61
CA PHE A 6 12.57 -69.54 -44.48
C PHE A 6 11.23 -68.81 -44.51
N ALA A 7 10.46 -69.02 -43.46
CA ALA A 7 9.27 -68.28 -43.19
C ALA A 7 9.65 -66.97 -42.48
N ALA A 8 9.32 -65.84 -43.09
CA ALA A 8 9.49 -64.52 -42.48
C ALA A 8 8.31 -64.21 -41.58
N LEU A 9 8.58 -64.06 -40.28
CA LEU A 9 7.59 -63.67 -39.29
C LEU A 9 7.70 -62.13 -39.14
N SER A 10 6.69 -61.41 -39.67
CA SER A 10 6.55 -59.97 -39.57
C SER A 10 5.98 -59.59 -38.20
N VAL A 11 6.82 -59.01 -37.33
CA VAL A 11 6.38 -58.44 -36.06
C VAL A 11 6.04 -56.98 -36.32
N SER A 12 4.73 -56.64 -36.30
CA SER A 12 4.24 -55.28 -36.38
C SER A 12 4.34 -54.64 -35.00
N VAL A 13 5.25 -53.68 -34.84
CA VAL A 13 5.38 -52.85 -33.66
C VAL A 13 4.38 -51.70 -33.77
N LEU A 14 3.33 -51.75 -33.00
CA LEU A 14 2.36 -50.64 -32.81
C LEU A 14 3.03 -49.58 -31.88
N LEU A 15 3.49 -48.49 -32.44
CA LEU A 15 3.91 -47.32 -31.71
C LEU A 15 2.66 -46.56 -31.24
N LEU A 16 2.29 -46.71 -29.95
CA LEU A 16 1.35 -45.82 -29.29
C LEU A 16 2.00 -44.47 -29.03
N SER A 17 1.71 -43.52 -29.90
CA SER A 17 2.03 -42.11 -29.66
C SER A 17 1.08 -41.55 -28.57
N ALA A 18 1.53 -41.58 -27.31
CA ALA A 18 0.88 -40.85 -26.25
C ALA A 18 1.18 -39.35 -26.41
N CYS A 19 0.28 -38.64 -27.09
CA CYS A 19 0.25 -37.17 -27.06
C CYS A 19 -0.16 -36.74 -25.63
N THR A 20 0.81 -36.44 -24.78
CA THR A 20 0.54 -35.68 -23.55
C THR A 20 0.17 -34.28 -23.95
N ASN A 21 -1.13 -33.98 -23.94
CA ASN A 21 -1.64 -32.61 -23.97
C ASN A 21 -1.12 -31.91 -22.70
N ILE A 22 -0.03 -31.20 -22.82
CA ILE A 22 0.37 -30.18 -21.84
C ILE A 22 -0.56 -29.00 -22.09
N GLN A 23 -1.69 -29.03 -21.40
CA GLN A 23 -2.58 -27.88 -21.31
C GLN A 23 -1.79 -26.79 -20.57
N PRO A 24 -1.49 -25.63 -21.18
CA PRO A 24 -0.92 -24.55 -20.44
C PRO A 24 -1.95 -24.20 -19.36
N SER A 25 -1.56 -24.37 -18.09
CA SER A 25 -2.33 -23.86 -16.97
C SER A 25 -2.48 -22.36 -17.21
N THR A 26 -3.67 -21.96 -17.68
CA THR A 26 -4.07 -20.57 -17.69
C THR A 26 -4.11 -20.16 -16.23
N GLN A 27 -2.99 -19.64 -15.71
CA GLN A 27 -3.01 -18.93 -14.45
C GLN A 27 -4.01 -17.81 -14.64
N THR A 28 -5.16 -17.96 -13.99
CA THR A 28 -6.11 -16.86 -13.83
C THR A 28 -5.29 -15.68 -13.35
N PRO A 29 -5.25 -14.55 -14.10
CA PRO A 29 -4.54 -13.39 -13.60
C PRO A 29 -5.15 -13.07 -12.25
N THR A 30 -4.34 -13.12 -11.19
CA THR A 30 -4.72 -12.56 -9.89
C THR A 30 -5.11 -11.12 -10.19
N THR A 31 -6.39 -10.85 -10.17
CA THR A 31 -6.94 -9.53 -10.45
C THR A 31 -6.32 -8.61 -9.40
N LEU A 32 -5.36 -7.79 -9.83
CA LEU A 32 -4.87 -6.69 -9.00
C LEU A 32 -6.10 -5.90 -8.55
N PRO A 33 -6.21 -5.51 -7.28
CA PRO A 33 -7.34 -4.75 -6.80
C PRO A 33 -7.50 -3.51 -7.68
N THR A 34 -8.59 -3.47 -8.45
CA THR A 34 -8.92 -2.36 -9.34
C THR A 34 -9.15 -1.11 -8.48
N ALA A 35 -8.89 0.07 -9.01
CA ALA A 35 -9.09 1.37 -8.34
C ALA A 35 -10.51 1.57 -7.76
N ASP A 36 -11.50 0.84 -8.28
CA ASP A 36 -12.89 0.87 -7.84
C ASP A 36 -13.21 0.01 -6.59
N THR A 37 -12.23 -0.67 -5.98
CA THR A 37 -12.50 -1.42 -4.75
C THR A 37 -12.60 -0.46 -3.58
N PRO A 38 -13.71 -0.46 -2.81
CA PRO A 38 -13.90 0.44 -1.69
C PRO A 38 -12.71 0.45 -0.73
N LEU A 39 -12.33 1.63 -0.26
CA LEU A 39 -11.30 1.82 0.74
C LEU A 39 -11.93 1.68 2.12
N LYS A 40 -11.95 0.46 2.65
CA LYS A 40 -12.49 0.20 3.99
C LYS A 40 -11.47 -0.54 4.83
N PHE A 41 -11.03 0.08 5.93
CA PHE A 41 -10.11 -0.55 6.87
C PHE A 41 -10.16 0.11 8.26
N ALA A 42 -9.65 -0.61 9.24
CA ALA A 42 -9.25 -0.08 10.53
C ALA A 42 -7.81 -0.53 10.79
N VAL A 43 -6.95 0.40 11.16
CA VAL A 43 -5.53 0.14 11.47
C VAL A 43 -5.10 0.91 12.69
N THR A 44 -4.10 0.39 13.38
CA THR A 44 -3.41 1.06 14.47
C THR A 44 -1.91 1.01 14.24
N GLY A 45 -1.17 1.88 14.92
CA GLY A 45 0.27 1.85 14.80
C GLY A 45 0.96 3.03 15.45
N LYS A 46 2.21 3.22 15.04
CA LYS A 46 3.02 4.37 15.43
C LYS A 46 3.40 5.14 14.17
N ILE A 47 3.22 6.44 14.22
CA ILE A 47 3.71 7.38 13.21
C ILE A 47 4.86 8.17 13.78
N GLY A 48 5.94 8.32 12.98
CA GLY A 48 7.02 9.24 13.21
C GLY A 48 7.09 10.22 12.06
N VAL A 49 7.22 11.50 12.35
CA VAL A 49 7.32 12.57 11.36
C VAL A 49 8.61 13.34 11.61
N VAL A 50 9.33 13.63 10.54
CA VAL A 50 10.48 14.52 10.56
C VAL A 50 10.23 15.60 9.52
N THR A 51 10.30 16.85 9.94
CA THR A 51 10.20 18.01 9.06
C THR A 51 11.50 18.80 9.08
N THR A 52 11.86 19.38 7.95
CA THR A 52 12.98 20.28 7.81
C THR A 52 12.44 21.68 7.52
N THR A 53 12.75 22.63 8.36
CA THR A 53 12.37 24.04 8.22
C THR A 53 13.62 24.91 8.23
N PRO A 54 13.53 26.21 7.87
CA PRO A 54 14.67 27.14 7.98
C PRO A 54 15.28 27.19 9.39
N GLU A 55 14.44 26.97 10.43
CA GLU A 55 14.85 26.97 11.84
C GLU A 55 15.53 25.66 12.27
N GLY A 56 15.52 24.65 11.42
CA GLY A 56 16.15 23.35 11.64
C GLY A 56 15.22 22.16 11.49
N ARG A 57 15.75 21.01 11.87
CA ARG A 57 15.03 19.72 11.77
C ARG A 57 14.21 19.47 13.03
N GLN A 58 12.94 19.20 12.86
CA GLN A 58 12.01 18.83 13.93
C GLN A 58 11.55 17.39 13.75
N ALA A 59 11.38 16.66 14.84
CA ALA A 59 10.89 15.28 14.82
C ALA A 59 9.83 15.07 15.90
N GLY A 60 8.81 14.31 15.57
CA GLY A 60 7.75 13.92 16.48
C GLY A 60 7.26 12.51 16.20
N SER A 61 6.61 11.91 17.20
CA SER A 61 5.95 10.62 17.02
C SER A 61 4.71 10.51 17.87
N ALA A 62 3.71 9.75 17.34
CA ALA A 62 2.45 9.46 18.01
C ALA A 62 2.05 8.01 17.79
N PHE A 63 1.25 7.47 18.68
CA PHE A 63 0.41 6.32 18.35
C PHE A 63 -0.82 6.82 17.61
N TYR A 64 -1.33 6.00 16.69
CA TYR A 64 -2.52 6.34 15.93
C TYR A 64 -3.51 5.18 15.84
N THR A 65 -4.78 5.54 15.73
CA THR A 65 -5.84 4.69 15.19
C THR A 65 -6.38 5.38 13.96
N TRP A 66 -6.66 4.63 12.90
CA TRP A 66 -7.24 5.13 11.66
C TRP A 66 -8.36 4.23 11.19
N THR A 67 -9.54 4.80 11.02
CA THR A 67 -10.67 4.15 10.35
C THR A 67 -10.95 4.87 9.05
N GLN A 68 -11.13 4.09 7.98
CA GLN A 68 -11.40 4.58 6.61
C GLN A 68 -12.67 3.93 6.09
N GLU A 69 -13.51 4.71 5.43
CA GLU A 69 -14.68 4.25 4.68
C GLU A 69 -14.83 5.12 3.43
N ASP A 70 -14.39 4.59 2.30
CA ASP A 70 -14.24 5.28 1.01
C ASP A 70 -13.39 6.56 1.15
N ASP A 71 -13.97 7.72 0.91
CA ASP A 71 -13.31 9.02 1.05
C ASP A 71 -13.38 9.59 2.49
N ARG A 72 -14.12 8.95 3.40
CA ARG A 72 -14.28 9.41 4.79
C ARG A 72 -13.32 8.73 5.72
N PHE A 73 -12.78 9.47 6.67
CA PHE A 73 -11.92 8.88 7.67
C PHE A 73 -11.96 9.59 9.03
N ALA A 74 -11.51 8.86 10.04
CA ALA A 74 -11.16 9.39 11.35
C ALA A 74 -9.79 8.85 11.77
N ILE A 75 -8.90 9.75 12.21
CA ILE A 75 -7.57 9.45 12.72
C ILE A 75 -7.49 10.03 14.14
N GLU A 76 -7.13 9.21 15.11
CA GLU A 76 -6.82 9.65 16.46
C GLU A 76 -5.33 9.51 16.69
N LEU A 77 -4.70 10.57 17.19
CA LEU A 77 -3.27 10.63 17.51
C LEU A 77 -3.11 10.84 19.02
N THR A 78 -2.27 10.01 19.64
CA THR A 78 -1.95 10.10 21.07
C THR A 78 -0.45 10.08 21.29
N GLY A 79 0.02 10.86 22.27
CA GLY A 79 1.43 10.87 22.68
C GLY A 79 2.36 11.70 21.80
N MET A 80 1.85 12.58 20.96
CA MET A 80 2.67 13.47 20.13
C MET A 80 3.21 14.64 20.96
N LEU A 81 4.52 14.62 21.29
CA LEU A 81 5.27 15.74 21.89
C LEU A 81 4.61 16.39 23.12
N GLY A 82 3.97 15.60 23.98
CA GLY A 82 3.27 16.14 25.16
C GLY A 82 1.99 16.94 24.82
N ILE A 83 1.51 16.85 23.61
CA ILE A 83 0.22 17.36 23.17
C ILE A 83 -0.79 16.25 23.41
N GLY A 84 -1.90 16.56 24.07
CA GLY A 84 -3.00 15.63 24.33
C GLY A 84 -3.54 14.95 23.09
N ALA A 85 -4.69 14.30 23.21
CA ALA A 85 -5.32 13.65 22.05
C ALA A 85 -5.60 14.67 20.94
N THR A 86 -5.25 14.28 19.71
CA THR A 86 -5.59 15.03 18.50
C THR A 86 -6.42 14.14 17.60
N GLN A 87 -7.55 14.64 17.13
CA GLN A 87 -8.41 13.92 16.21
C GLN A 87 -8.47 14.66 14.87
N ILE A 88 -8.32 13.90 13.78
CA ILE A 88 -8.47 14.40 12.41
C ILE A 88 -9.61 13.63 11.78
N ARG A 89 -10.57 14.31 11.19
CA ARG A 89 -11.71 13.72 10.48
C ARG A 89 -11.89 14.34 9.12
N TYR A 90 -12.34 13.54 8.18
CA TYR A 90 -12.82 13.99 6.88
C TYR A 90 -14.14 13.30 6.56
N ASN A 91 -15.14 14.07 6.15
CA ASN A 91 -16.49 13.55 5.87
C ASN A 91 -16.81 13.45 4.37
N GLY A 92 -15.80 13.62 3.50
CA GLY A 92 -15.94 13.67 2.04
C GLY A 92 -16.05 15.11 1.49
N THR A 93 -16.24 16.12 2.34
CA THR A 93 -16.36 17.52 1.91
C THR A 93 -15.60 18.51 2.80
N THR A 94 -15.43 18.17 4.07
CA THR A 94 -14.78 19.05 5.05
C THR A 94 -13.86 18.23 5.92
N ALA A 95 -12.63 18.69 6.07
CA ALA A 95 -11.65 18.18 7.00
C ALA A 95 -11.66 19.01 8.28
N ALA A 96 -11.57 18.33 9.44
CA ALA A 96 -11.51 18.98 10.75
C ALA A 96 -10.39 18.34 11.59
N LEU A 97 -9.65 19.15 12.31
CA LEU A 97 -8.69 18.76 13.33
C LEU A 97 -9.15 19.34 14.67
N ASP A 98 -9.31 18.47 15.65
CA ASP A 98 -9.61 18.84 17.03
C ASP A 98 -8.42 18.49 17.92
N SER A 99 -7.89 19.45 18.64
CA SER A 99 -6.77 19.28 19.56
C SER A 99 -6.95 20.13 20.79
N GLU A 100 -6.59 19.61 21.95
CA GLU A 100 -6.60 20.38 23.21
C GLU A 100 -5.72 21.62 23.14
N ARG A 101 -4.67 21.61 22.32
CA ARG A 101 -3.71 22.71 22.22
C ARG A 101 -4.18 23.80 21.26
N THR A 102 -4.75 23.45 20.11
CA THR A 102 -5.08 24.41 19.04
C THR A 102 -6.57 24.68 18.92
N GLY A 103 -7.41 23.92 19.65
CA GLY A 103 -8.85 23.90 19.40
C GLY A 103 -9.19 23.23 18.09
N THR A 104 -10.31 23.63 17.48
CA THR A 104 -10.78 23.08 16.21
C THR A 104 -10.31 23.93 15.03
N ILE A 105 -9.69 23.27 14.05
CA ILE A 105 -9.31 23.85 12.74
C ILE A 105 -10.08 23.09 11.67
N THR A 106 -10.61 23.80 10.66
CA THR A 106 -11.31 23.19 9.53
C THR A 106 -10.75 23.65 8.20
N ALA A 107 -10.88 22.82 7.17
CA ALA A 107 -10.51 23.12 5.79
C ALA A 107 -11.34 22.27 4.82
N ASP A 108 -11.32 22.63 3.53
CA ASP A 108 -12.05 21.90 2.49
C ASP A 108 -11.40 20.54 2.17
N THR A 109 -10.09 20.42 2.36
CA THR A 109 -9.34 19.17 2.09
C THR A 109 -8.45 18.80 3.27
N PRO A 110 -8.13 17.51 3.43
CA PRO A 110 -7.19 17.06 4.45
C PRO A 110 -5.78 17.66 4.31
N GLU A 111 -5.30 17.86 3.09
CA GLU A 111 -4.00 18.47 2.80
C GLU A 111 -3.96 19.95 3.23
N ALA A 112 -5.02 20.71 2.91
CA ALA A 112 -5.15 22.10 3.33
C ALA A 112 -5.26 22.21 4.85
N LEU A 113 -5.97 21.28 5.49
CA LEU A 113 -6.06 21.20 6.95
C LEU A 113 -4.68 21.00 7.58
N LEU A 114 -3.92 20.02 7.10
CA LEU A 114 -2.57 19.73 7.63
C LEU A 114 -1.62 20.88 7.39
N LEU A 115 -1.64 21.47 6.21
CA LEU A 115 -0.82 22.65 5.91
C LEU A 115 -1.14 23.81 6.88
N THR A 116 -2.42 24.09 7.14
CA THR A 116 -2.84 25.13 8.07
C THR A 116 -2.44 24.82 9.51
N ALA A 117 -2.60 23.56 9.93
CA ALA A 117 -2.36 23.15 11.31
C ALA A 117 -0.87 22.97 11.65
N THR A 118 -0.04 22.58 10.67
CA THR A 118 1.35 22.15 10.89
C THR A 118 2.39 22.92 10.11
N GLY A 119 1.98 23.69 9.10
CA GLY A 119 2.87 24.44 8.20
C GLY A 119 3.53 23.57 7.11
N TRP A 120 3.22 22.28 6.99
CA TRP A 120 3.74 21.40 5.96
C TRP A 120 2.63 20.49 5.38
N GLN A 121 2.85 20.00 4.18
CA GLN A 121 1.95 19.08 3.51
C GLN A 121 2.31 17.63 3.82
N ALA A 122 1.31 16.76 3.82
CA ALA A 122 1.48 15.30 3.86
C ALA A 122 0.59 14.67 2.78
N PRO A 123 0.97 13.51 2.22
CA PRO A 123 0.21 12.86 1.15
C PRO A 123 -0.98 12.08 1.73
N ILE A 124 -1.85 12.77 2.46
CA ILE A 124 -2.90 12.11 3.25
C ILE A 124 -3.93 11.40 2.39
N SER A 125 -4.21 11.90 1.18
CA SER A 125 -5.13 11.26 0.23
C SER A 125 -4.54 10.00 -0.43
N GLN A 126 -3.22 9.87 -0.49
CA GLN A 126 -2.55 8.67 -1.00
C GLN A 126 -2.43 7.57 0.05
N LEU A 127 -2.31 7.96 1.32
CA LEU A 127 -2.08 7.02 2.43
C LEU A 127 -3.10 5.89 2.52
N PRO A 128 -4.42 6.08 2.31
CA PRO A 128 -5.39 4.98 2.35
C PRO A 128 -5.09 3.85 1.36
N HIS A 129 -4.65 4.19 0.16
CA HIS A 129 -4.25 3.21 -0.85
C HIS A 129 -2.96 2.51 -0.44
N TRP A 130 -1.96 3.27 -0.05
CA TRP A 130 -0.65 2.76 0.35
C TRP A 130 -0.71 1.87 1.61
N ILE A 131 -1.57 2.19 2.58
CA ILE A 131 -1.81 1.34 3.77
C ILE A 131 -2.32 -0.05 3.35
N LEU A 132 -3.13 -0.11 2.29
CA LEU A 132 -3.64 -1.37 1.73
C LEU A 132 -2.69 -2.03 0.72
N GLY A 133 -1.47 -1.50 0.51
CA GLY A 133 -0.52 -2.02 -0.46
C GLY A 133 -0.98 -1.87 -1.91
N ARG A 134 -1.76 -0.83 -2.20
CA ARG A 134 -2.27 -0.48 -3.54
C ARG A 134 -1.61 0.79 -4.03
N GLY A 135 -1.40 0.90 -5.35
CA GLY A 135 -1.06 2.18 -5.96
C GLY A 135 -2.20 3.18 -5.73
N ALA A 136 -1.86 4.41 -5.38
CA ALA A 136 -2.84 5.50 -5.28
C ALA A 136 -3.18 6.04 -6.68
N PRO A 137 -4.37 6.67 -6.87
CA PRO A 137 -4.63 7.47 -8.04
C PRO A 137 -3.50 8.50 -8.23
N ASP A 138 -3.14 8.74 -9.48
CA ASP A 138 -2.11 9.72 -9.88
C ASP A 138 -0.68 9.36 -9.39
N ASP A 139 -0.43 8.15 -8.89
CA ASP A 139 0.93 7.68 -8.68
C ASP A 139 1.67 7.67 -10.02
N SER A 140 2.78 8.40 -10.10
CA SER A 140 3.61 8.49 -11.31
C SER A 140 4.38 7.20 -11.57
N THR A 141 4.70 6.45 -10.51
CA THR A 141 5.34 5.14 -10.56
C THR A 141 4.83 4.25 -9.44
N ALA A 142 4.75 2.93 -9.72
CA ALA A 142 4.46 1.89 -8.76
C ALA A 142 5.33 0.67 -9.05
N GLY A 143 6.15 0.24 -8.10
CA GLY A 143 7.01 -0.93 -8.19
C GLY A 143 6.43 -2.10 -7.39
N TYR A 144 6.49 -3.30 -7.96
CA TYR A 144 5.95 -4.51 -7.33
C TYR A 144 7.02 -5.58 -7.21
N ASP A 145 6.95 -6.39 -6.18
CA ASP A 145 7.81 -7.58 -6.03
C ASP A 145 7.28 -8.77 -6.85
N HIS A 146 8.02 -9.89 -6.80
CA HIS A 146 7.65 -11.12 -7.51
C HIS A 146 6.35 -11.77 -7.02
N LEU A 147 5.81 -11.34 -5.88
CA LEU A 147 4.52 -11.77 -5.33
C LEU A 147 3.39 -10.79 -5.69
N GLY A 148 3.67 -9.75 -6.48
CA GLY A 148 2.71 -8.71 -6.84
C GLY A 148 2.39 -7.72 -5.72
N ARG A 149 3.21 -7.63 -4.65
CA ARG A 149 3.04 -6.67 -3.57
C ARG A 149 3.71 -5.35 -3.92
N LEU A 150 3.06 -4.24 -3.63
CA LEU A 150 3.60 -2.90 -3.86
C LEU A 150 4.81 -2.66 -2.95
N VAL A 151 6.00 -2.46 -3.50
CA VAL A 151 7.24 -2.22 -2.73
C VAL A 151 7.72 -0.77 -2.81
N SER A 152 7.26 -0.03 -3.81
CA SER A 152 7.53 1.40 -3.95
C SER A 152 6.41 2.10 -4.72
N ALA A 153 6.18 3.38 -4.41
CA ALA A 153 5.30 4.26 -5.16
C ALA A 153 5.85 5.68 -5.14
N ALA A 154 5.52 6.47 -6.15
CA ALA A 154 5.80 7.90 -6.17
C ALA A 154 4.58 8.69 -6.62
N ASN A 155 4.29 9.78 -5.92
CA ASN A 155 3.20 10.70 -6.20
C ASN A 155 3.70 12.14 -6.03
N GLY A 156 3.87 12.85 -7.14
CA GLY A 156 4.51 14.16 -7.13
C GLY A 156 5.92 14.11 -6.52
N ALA A 157 6.15 14.90 -5.48
CA ALA A 157 7.42 14.95 -4.75
C ALA A 157 7.54 13.90 -3.63
N TRP A 158 6.51 13.07 -3.43
CA TRP A 158 6.46 12.04 -2.41
C TRP A 158 6.91 10.69 -2.97
N HIS A 159 7.75 9.99 -2.20
CA HIS A 159 8.20 8.63 -2.48
C HIS A 159 7.87 7.74 -1.30
N ALA A 160 7.21 6.63 -1.54
CA ALA A 160 6.84 5.65 -0.52
C ALA A 160 7.57 4.31 -0.75
N GLN A 161 7.98 3.68 0.33
CA GLN A 161 8.53 2.32 0.38
C GLN A 161 7.74 1.50 1.39
N PHE A 162 7.55 0.22 1.08
CA PHE A 162 6.66 -0.67 1.82
C PHE A 162 7.42 -1.90 2.30
N ASP A 163 7.31 -2.19 3.60
CA ASP A 163 7.79 -3.45 4.18
C ASP A 163 6.59 -4.33 4.54
N TYR A 164 6.78 -5.61 4.41
CA TYR A 164 5.78 -6.65 4.69
C TYR A 164 6.33 -7.65 5.68
N ASP A 165 5.53 -8.04 6.64
CA ASP A 165 5.84 -9.16 7.51
C ASP A 165 5.31 -10.48 6.91
N LYS A 166 4.41 -11.17 7.63
CA LYS A 166 3.86 -12.46 7.22
C LYS A 166 2.58 -12.35 6.39
N THR A 167 2.04 -11.13 6.23
CA THR A 167 0.78 -10.87 5.53
C THR A 167 1.02 -10.30 4.13
N SER A 168 -0.03 -10.25 3.32
CA SER A 168 -0.02 -9.58 2.03
C SER A 168 -0.20 -8.05 2.12
N LEU A 169 -0.47 -7.53 3.33
CA LEU A 169 -0.65 -6.10 3.58
C LEU A 169 0.63 -5.50 4.18
N PRO A 170 0.96 -4.25 3.90
CA PRO A 170 2.13 -3.59 4.45
C PRO A 170 2.08 -3.52 5.98
N SER A 171 3.20 -3.83 6.63
CA SER A 171 3.38 -3.66 8.07
C SER A 171 4.11 -2.36 8.41
N ARG A 172 4.79 -1.76 7.43
CA ARG A 172 5.48 -0.48 7.58
C ARG A 172 5.54 0.28 6.26
N LEU A 173 5.36 1.59 6.37
CA LEU A 173 5.56 2.54 5.28
C LEU A 173 6.67 3.52 5.67
N ARG A 174 7.58 3.81 4.73
CA ARG A 174 8.53 4.92 4.79
C ARG A 174 8.25 5.85 3.63
N ILE A 175 7.93 7.08 3.94
CA ILE A 175 7.49 8.08 2.97
C ILE A 175 8.43 9.26 3.09
N THR A 176 8.98 9.72 1.98
CA THR A 176 9.93 10.82 1.93
C THR A 176 9.48 11.85 0.91
N HIS A 177 9.71 13.11 1.21
CA HIS A 177 9.52 14.25 0.31
C HIS A 177 10.87 14.76 -0.18
N THR A 178 10.93 15.33 -1.37
CA THR A 178 12.17 15.90 -1.92
C THR A 178 12.76 17.01 -1.04
N ASP A 179 11.93 17.72 -0.27
CA ASP A 179 12.35 18.76 0.69
C ASP A 179 12.81 18.19 2.05
N GLN A 180 13.21 16.91 2.07
CA GLN A 180 13.73 16.22 3.26
C GLN A 180 12.71 16.02 4.41
N HIS A 181 11.42 16.17 4.15
CA HIS A 181 10.40 15.69 5.09
C HIS A 181 10.29 14.17 5.01
N SER A 182 10.00 13.52 6.11
CA SER A 182 9.77 12.07 6.12
C SER A 182 8.70 11.65 7.12
N ILE A 183 7.96 10.63 6.74
CA ILE A 183 6.95 9.97 7.56
C ILE A 183 7.30 8.48 7.62
N THR A 184 7.30 7.92 8.82
CA THR A 184 7.42 6.47 9.01
C THR A 184 6.21 6.00 9.78
N MET A 185 5.52 4.99 9.26
CA MET A 185 4.35 4.40 9.89
C MET A 185 4.56 2.90 10.09
N THR A 186 4.27 2.37 11.27
CA THR A 186 3.99 0.96 11.47
C THR A 186 2.48 0.76 11.34
N VAL A 187 2.04 -0.35 10.75
CA VAL A 187 0.63 -0.61 10.46
C VAL A 187 0.25 -1.99 11.00
N ALA A 188 -0.71 -2.02 11.91
CA ALA A 188 -1.37 -3.24 12.38
C ALA A 188 -2.81 -3.21 11.88
N HIS A 189 -3.11 -4.09 10.93
CA HIS A 189 -4.45 -4.24 10.36
C HIS A 189 -5.36 -5.00 11.32
N GLN A 190 -6.63 -4.58 11.44
CA GLN A 190 -7.65 -5.16 12.31
C GLN A 190 -8.68 -5.95 11.51
#